data_a38164c553aa6e4e0370b34f6b7e79ec
#
_entry.id   a38164c553aa6e4e0370b34f6b7e79ec
#
_cell.length_a   1.000
_cell.length_b   1.000
_cell.length_c   1.000
_cell.angle_alpha   90.00
_cell.angle_beta   90.00
_cell.angle_gamma   90.00
#
_symmetry.space_group_name_H-M   'P 1'
#
loop_
_entity.id
_entity.type
_entity.pdbx_description
1 polymer ?
#
loop_
_entity_poly.entity_id
_entity_poly.type
_entity_poly.pdbx_seq_one_letter_code
_entity_poly.pdbx_strand_id
1 'polypeptide(L)'
;VVDLTLLAVFIPTFFIVSVTPGMCMTLAMTLGMTIGVKRTLWMMLGEVIGVAIVAVAAVLGVAALMLKFPSVFTVLKLVGAGYLAWIAIQMWRSKGKMAISDNPQQTVIHSNAGLFNQGLVTALANPKGWAFQISLLPPFINPDLELPIQLTVLVLIIMCSEFVCMMLYATGGKTIGRVLTKSQNVQRLNKVSGTLMMMVAIWLALGN
;
A
#
# COMPACT_ATOMS: atom_id res chain seq x y z
N VAL A 1 19.01 14.25 -9.58
CA VAL A 1 18.00 13.56 -10.35
C VAL A 1 17.51 12.39 -9.52
N VAL A 2 17.18 11.21 -10.00
CA VAL A 2 16.67 10.08 -9.19
C VAL A 2 17.58 8.88 -9.39
N ASP A 3 17.75 8.07 -8.36
CA ASP A 3 18.54 6.84 -8.43
C ASP A 3 17.75 5.75 -9.17
N LEU A 4 18.14 5.45 -10.41
CA LEU A 4 17.46 4.47 -11.27
C LEU A 4 17.56 3.05 -10.73
N THR A 5 18.62 2.72 -10.00
CA THR A 5 18.80 1.38 -9.40
C THR A 5 17.80 1.18 -8.28
N LEU A 6 17.63 2.18 -7.42
CA LEU A 6 16.61 2.14 -6.35
C LEU A 6 15.21 2.07 -6.94
N LEU A 7 14.90 2.83 -7.99
CA LEU A 7 13.60 2.79 -8.66
C LEU A 7 13.30 1.42 -9.29
N ALA A 8 14.29 0.78 -9.91
CA ALA A 8 14.13 -0.54 -10.52
C ALA A 8 13.73 -1.61 -9.50
N VAL A 9 14.13 -1.45 -8.24
CA VAL A 9 13.73 -2.33 -7.14
C VAL A 9 12.40 -1.87 -6.52
N PHE A 10 12.20 -0.56 -6.38
CA PHE A 10 11.01 0.01 -5.75
C PHE A 10 9.72 -0.31 -6.52
N ILE A 11 9.72 -0.10 -7.84
CA ILE A 11 8.51 -0.26 -8.67
C ILE A 11 7.89 -1.67 -8.52
N PRO A 12 8.63 -2.77 -8.79
CA PRO A 12 8.04 -4.10 -8.65
C PRO A 12 7.69 -4.44 -7.20
N THR A 13 8.50 -4.00 -6.23
CA THR A 13 8.24 -4.25 -4.81
C THR A 13 6.94 -3.58 -4.38
N PHE A 14 6.78 -2.30 -4.70
CA PHE A 14 5.59 -1.55 -4.34
C PHE A 14 4.34 -2.09 -5.07
N PHE A 15 4.45 -2.42 -6.35
CA PHE A 15 3.34 -2.98 -7.13
C PHE A 15 2.82 -4.30 -6.52
N ILE A 16 3.72 -5.20 -6.11
CA ILE A 16 3.34 -6.47 -5.49
C ILE A 16 2.65 -6.24 -4.14
N VAL A 17 3.12 -5.26 -3.38
CA VAL A 17 2.47 -4.86 -2.13
C VAL A 17 1.06 -4.31 -2.39
N SER A 18 0.91 -3.44 -3.39
CA SER A 18 -0.37 -2.82 -3.77
C SER A 18 -1.37 -3.85 -4.28
N VAL A 19 -0.93 -4.80 -5.12
CA VAL A 19 -1.83 -5.83 -5.68
C VAL A 19 -2.33 -6.81 -4.62
N THR A 20 -1.68 -6.87 -3.46
CA THR A 20 -2.12 -7.74 -2.37
C THR A 20 -3.47 -7.28 -1.83
N PRO A 21 -4.48 -8.18 -1.73
CA PRO A 21 -5.81 -7.81 -1.25
C PRO A 21 -5.75 -7.14 0.12
N GLY A 22 -6.28 -5.93 0.21
CA GLY A 22 -6.41 -5.14 1.42
C GLY A 22 -7.73 -4.38 1.41
N MET A 23 -7.94 -3.49 2.38
CA MET A 23 -9.18 -2.72 2.48
C MET A 23 -9.50 -1.93 1.21
N CYS A 24 -8.52 -1.22 0.64
CA CYS A 24 -8.72 -0.40 -0.55
C CYS A 24 -9.06 -1.24 -1.78
N MET A 25 -8.34 -2.34 -2.00
CA MET A 25 -8.57 -3.25 -3.13
C MET A 25 -9.91 -3.94 -3.03
N THR A 26 -10.29 -4.41 -1.83
CA THR A 26 -11.59 -5.02 -1.58
C THR A 26 -12.73 -4.02 -1.76
N LEU A 27 -12.56 -2.78 -1.31
CA LEU A 27 -13.52 -1.71 -1.51
C LEU A 27 -13.69 -1.38 -3.00
N ALA A 28 -12.60 -1.25 -3.76
CA ALA A 28 -12.63 -1.01 -5.20
C ALA A 28 -13.35 -2.13 -5.95
N MET A 29 -13.08 -3.40 -5.58
CA MET A 29 -13.76 -4.56 -6.14
C MET A 29 -15.26 -4.54 -5.85
N THR A 30 -15.64 -4.33 -4.61
CA THR A 30 -17.04 -4.33 -4.16
C THR A 30 -17.84 -3.22 -4.84
N LEU A 31 -17.31 -1.99 -4.86
CA LEU A 31 -17.96 -0.86 -5.51
C LEU A 31 -18.00 -1.03 -7.04
N GLY A 32 -16.94 -1.56 -7.65
CA GLY A 32 -16.92 -1.87 -9.07
C GLY A 32 -18.02 -2.85 -9.48
N MET A 33 -18.32 -3.85 -8.63
CA MET A 33 -19.40 -4.83 -8.85
C MET A 33 -20.80 -4.27 -8.56
N THR A 34 -20.95 -3.39 -7.57
CA THR A 34 -22.26 -2.92 -7.10
C THR A 34 -22.77 -1.67 -7.80
N ILE A 35 -21.89 -0.67 -7.97
CA ILE A 35 -22.26 0.65 -8.56
C ILE A 35 -21.57 0.92 -9.90
N GLY A 36 -20.71 0.00 -10.34
CA GLY A 36 -19.97 0.08 -11.60
C GLY A 36 -18.69 0.90 -11.53
N VAL A 37 -17.75 0.61 -12.43
CA VAL A 37 -16.40 1.16 -12.44
C VAL A 37 -16.38 2.70 -12.54
N LYS A 38 -17.23 3.28 -13.41
CA LYS A 38 -17.26 4.74 -13.60
C LYS A 38 -17.53 5.51 -12.30
N ARG A 39 -18.43 5.03 -11.47
CA ARG A 39 -18.73 5.68 -10.19
C ARG A 39 -17.65 5.40 -9.16
N THR A 40 -17.07 4.20 -9.19
CA THR A 40 -15.96 3.81 -8.33
C THR A 40 -14.71 4.67 -8.52
N LEU A 41 -14.52 5.28 -9.69
CA LEU A 41 -13.41 6.22 -9.93
C LEU A 41 -13.36 7.37 -8.91
N TRP A 42 -14.50 7.85 -8.41
CA TRP A 42 -14.51 8.88 -7.37
C TRP A 42 -13.89 8.41 -6.06
N MET A 43 -14.18 7.17 -5.68
CA MET A 43 -13.54 6.55 -4.52
C MET A 43 -12.05 6.35 -4.75
N MET A 44 -11.64 5.89 -5.94
CA MET A 44 -10.23 5.70 -6.28
C MET A 44 -9.44 7.01 -6.24
N LEU A 45 -10.03 8.11 -6.73
CA LEU A 45 -9.41 9.44 -6.64
C LEU A 45 -9.17 9.86 -5.20
N GLY A 46 -10.16 9.67 -4.33
CA GLY A 46 -10.01 9.96 -2.90
C GLY A 46 -8.92 9.11 -2.24
N GLU A 47 -8.90 7.82 -2.57
CA GLU A 47 -7.92 6.87 -2.03
C GLU A 47 -6.50 7.23 -2.48
N VAL A 48 -6.28 7.47 -3.76
CA VAL A 48 -4.95 7.82 -4.32
C VAL A 48 -4.42 9.12 -3.70
N ILE A 49 -5.28 10.11 -3.48
CA ILE A 49 -4.90 11.34 -2.76
C ILE A 49 -4.56 11.03 -1.30
N GLY A 50 -5.36 10.21 -0.64
CA GLY A 50 -5.08 9.79 0.74
C GLY A 50 -3.75 9.07 0.88
N VAL A 51 -3.45 8.14 -0.02
CA VAL A 51 -2.16 7.42 -0.05
C VAL A 51 -1.00 8.37 -0.31
N ALA A 52 -1.16 9.35 -1.20
CA ALA A 52 -0.15 10.38 -1.45
C ALA A 52 0.13 11.22 -0.19
N ILE A 53 -0.91 11.61 0.55
CA ILE A 53 -0.79 12.34 1.82
C ILE A 53 0.00 11.50 2.84
N VAL A 54 -0.34 10.22 2.98
CA VAL A 54 0.36 9.30 3.89
C VAL A 54 1.83 9.13 3.48
N ALA A 55 2.12 9.00 2.17
CA ALA A 55 3.49 8.87 1.65
C ALA A 55 4.34 10.11 1.98
N VAL A 56 3.81 11.28 1.69
CA VAL A 56 4.50 12.56 1.98
C VAL A 56 4.72 12.72 3.48
N ALA A 57 3.69 12.49 4.29
CA ALA A 57 3.78 12.60 5.74
C ALA A 57 4.80 11.61 6.33
N ALA A 58 4.82 10.37 5.84
CA ALA A 58 5.77 9.35 6.28
C ALA A 58 7.21 9.76 5.96
N VAL A 59 7.49 10.21 4.72
CA VAL A 59 8.85 10.59 4.31
C VAL A 59 9.32 11.84 5.05
N LEU A 60 8.49 12.88 5.14
CA LEU A 60 8.87 14.12 5.84
C LEU A 60 9.07 13.88 7.33
N GLY A 61 8.24 13.05 7.95
CA GLY A 61 8.39 12.66 9.34
C GLY A 61 9.69 11.88 9.58
N VAL A 62 10.00 10.91 8.73
CA VAL A 62 11.23 10.13 8.84
C VAL A 62 12.46 10.97 8.52
N ALA A 63 12.42 11.83 7.49
CA ALA A 63 13.52 12.73 7.15
C ALA A 63 13.85 13.69 8.30
N ALA A 64 12.82 14.26 8.95
CA ALA A 64 13.02 15.12 10.12
C ALA A 64 13.66 14.36 11.30
N LEU A 65 13.30 13.10 11.51
CA LEU A 65 13.89 12.25 12.54
C LEU A 65 15.36 11.92 12.22
N MET A 66 15.68 11.61 10.96
CA MET A 66 17.07 11.35 10.53
C MET A 66 18.00 12.52 10.83
N LEU A 67 17.54 13.73 10.52
CA LEU A 67 18.36 14.95 10.68
C LEU A 67 18.57 15.34 12.15
N LYS A 68 17.54 15.19 12.98
CA LYS A 68 17.59 15.60 14.38
C LYS A 68 18.10 14.52 15.33
N PHE A 69 17.75 13.27 15.05
CA PHE A 69 17.96 12.14 15.94
C PHE A 69 18.38 10.87 15.18
N PRO A 70 19.62 10.78 14.67
CA PRO A 70 20.08 9.62 13.89
C PRO A 70 19.88 8.27 14.60
N SER A 71 20.10 8.23 15.92
CA SER A 71 19.89 7.00 16.72
C SER A 71 18.42 6.60 16.78
N VAL A 72 17.48 7.55 16.81
CA VAL A 72 16.05 7.28 16.77
C VAL A 72 15.65 6.73 15.41
N PHE A 73 16.27 7.22 14.33
CA PHE A 73 16.05 6.68 12.99
C PHE A 73 16.50 5.21 12.91
N THR A 74 17.66 4.84 13.45
CA THR A 74 18.13 3.45 13.48
C THR A 74 17.13 2.55 14.22
N VAL A 75 16.62 2.99 15.37
CA VAL A 75 15.58 2.25 16.10
C VAL A 75 14.30 2.14 15.27
N LEU A 76 13.85 3.23 14.66
CA LEU A 76 12.65 3.24 13.80
C LEU A 76 12.80 2.28 12.60
N LYS A 77 13.98 2.25 11.97
CA LYS A 77 14.32 1.32 10.89
C LYS A 77 14.18 -0.14 11.33
N LEU A 78 14.73 -0.49 12.49
CA LEU A 78 14.64 -1.85 13.04
C LEU A 78 13.22 -2.22 13.46
N VAL A 79 12.49 -1.30 14.09
CA VAL A 79 11.07 -1.48 14.43
C VAL A 79 10.23 -1.68 13.16
N GLY A 80 10.48 -0.87 12.12
CA GLY A 80 9.82 -1.01 10.82
C GLY A 80 10.11 -2.35 10.15
N ALA A 81 11.37 -2.79 10.16
CA ALA A 81 11.77 -4.11 9.67
C ALA A 81 11.08 -5.24 10.44
N GLY A 82 11.06 -5.16 11.76
CA GLY A 82 10.36 -6.11 12.63
C GLY A 82 8.85 -6.16 12.35
N TYR A 83 8.24 -5.00 12.12
CA TYR A 83 6.83 -4.91 11.78
C TYR A 83 6.53 -5.52 10.39
N LEU A 84 7.37 -5.25 9.38
CA LEU A 84 7.25 -5.87 8.06
C LEU A 84 7.40 -7.40 8.13
N ALA A 85 8.37 -7.89 8.91
CA ALA A 85 8.54 -9.31 9.14
C ALA A 85 7.31 -9.93 9.84
N TRP A 86 6.75 -9.25 10.83
CA TRP A 86 5.52 -9.68 11.49
C TRP A 86 4.34 -9.76 10.51
N ILE A 87 4.12 -8.75 9.65
CA ILE A 87 3.09 -8.80 8.61
C ILE A 87 3.37 -9.95 7.62
N ALA A 88 4.61 -10.15 7.20
CA ALA A 88 5.00 -11.25 6.31
C ALA A 88 4.61 -12.62 6.91
N ILE A 89 4.88 -12.84 8.18
CA ILE A 89 4.48 -14.05 8.91
C ILE A 89 2.97 -14.19 8.98
N GLN A 90 2.24 -13.11 9.25
CA GLN A 90 0.77 -13.09 9.25
C GLN A 90 0.23 -13.50 7.88
N MET A 91 0.82 -13.00 6.80
CA MET A 91 0.43 -13.36 5.44
C MET A 91 0.70 -14.85 5.14
N TRP A 92 1.82 -15.41 5.59
CA TRP A 92 2.11 -16.85 5.45
C TRP A 92 1.14 -17.72 6.23
N ARG A 93 0.74 -17.28 7.43
CA ARG A 93 -0.21 -17.98 8.30
C ARG A 93 -1.68 -17.78 7.91
N SER A 94 -1.94 -16.85 7.00
CA SER A 94 -3.29 -16.55 6.55
C SER A 94 -3.95 -17.79 5.94
N LYS A 95 -5.12 -18.17 6.49
CA LYS A 95 -5.92 -19.30 6.00
C LYS A 95 -6.71 -18.96 4.73
N GLY A 96 -6.27 -17.93 3.97
CA GLY A 96 -6.94 -17.52 2.74
C GLY A 96 -8.27 -16.79 2.98
N LYS A 97 -8.51 -16.27 4.17
CA LYS A 97 -9.60 -15.33 4.39
C LYS A 97 -9.19 -13.99 3.81
N MET A 98 -10.01 -13.45 2.90
CA MET A 98 -9.89 -12.04 2.53
C MET A 98 -10.17 -11.21 3.78
N ALA A 99 -9.52 -10.05 3.89
CA ALA A 99 -9.91 -9.02 4.85
C ALA A 99 -11.22 -8.34 4.34
N ILE A 100 -12.24 -9.17 4.11
CA ILE A 100 -13.59 -8.67 3.93
C ILE A 100 -14.02 -8.32 5.36
N SER A 101 -14.20 -7.05 5.62
CA SER A 101 -14.92 -6.63 6.81
C SER A 101 -16.29 -7.29 6.76
N ASP A 102 -16.58 -8.16 7.73
CA ASP A 102 -17.88 -8.85 7.86
C ASP A 102 -19.04 -7.87 8.14
N ASN A 103 -18.76 -6.60 8.11
CA ASN A 103 -19.73 -5.53 8.21
C ASN A 103 -19.59 -4.57 7.02
N PRO A 104 -20.16 -4.89 5.85
CA PRO A 104 -20.45 -3.89 4.89
C PRO A 104 -21.61 -3.08 5.49
N GLN A 105 -21.34 -2.13 6.35
CA GLN A 105 -22.19 -0.97 6.40
C GLN A 105 -22.10 -0.34 5.01
N GLN A 106 -22.87 -0.91 4.11
CA GLN A 106 -23.29 -0.31 2.88
C GLN A 106 -24.12 0.93 3.27
N THR A 107 -23.42 1.92 3.77
CA THR A 107 -23.93 3.27 3.67
C THR A 107 -24.08 3.48 2.18
N VAL A 108 -25.30 3.51 1.70
CA VAL A 108 -25.63 3.76 0.31
C VAL A 108 -25.14 5.16 0.00
N ILE A 109 -23.86 5.29 -0.35
CA ILE A 109 -23.24 6.56 -0.67
C ILE A 109 -23.65 6.86 -2.11
N HIS A 110 -24.68 7.69 -2.26
CA HIS A 110 -25.23 8.05 -3.56
C HIS A 110 -24.49 9.22 -4.24
N SER A 111 -23.67 9.98 -3.50
CA SER A 111 -22.96 11.14 -4.06
C SER A 111 -21.51 10.84 -4.45
N ASN A 112 -21.02 11.51 -5.50
CA ASN A 112 -19.62 11.42 -5.91
C ASN A 112 -18.66 11.91 -4.81
N ALA A 113 -19.04 12.97 -4.09
CA ALA A 113 -18.28 13.49 -2.96
C ALA A 113 -18.22 12.48 -1.81
N GLY A 114 -19.30 11.75 -1.55
CA GLY A 114 -19.31 10.69 -0.55
C GLY A 114 -18.38 9.53 -0.90
N LEU A 115 -18.34 9.12 -2.17
CA LEU A 115 -17.41 8.11 -2.67
C LEU A 115 -15.95 8.57 -2.54
N PHE A 116 -15.66 9.80 -2.93
CA PHE A 116 -14.33 10.40 -2.77
C PHE A 116 -13.88 10.39 -1.31
N ASN A 117 -14.73 10.89 -0.40
CA ASN A 117 -14.44 10.90 1.03
C ASN A 117 -14.24 9.49 1.60
N GLN A 118 -15.02 8.51 1.13
CA GLN A 118 -14.86 7.12 1.53
C GLN A 118 -13.47 6.59 1.16
N GLY A 119 -13.00 6.84 -0.07
CA GLY A 119 -11.65 6.47 -0.50
C GLY A 119 -10.57 7.17 0.32
N LEU A 120 -10.69 8.48 0.49
CA LEU A 120 -9.76 9.31 1.26
C LEU A 120 -9.64 8.81 2.71
N VAL A 121 -10.76 8.65 3.39
CA VAL A 121 -10.78 8.18 4.78
C VAL A 121 -10.24 6.75 4.89
N THR A 122 -10.59 5.87 3.93
CA THR A 122 -10.06 4.50 3.91
C THR A 122 -8.54 4.48 3.80
N ALA A 123 -7.95 5.32 2.94
CA ALA A 123 -6.50 5.42 2.82
C ALA A 123 -5.84 5.99 4.07
N LEU A 124 -6.37 7.09 4.59
CA LEU A 124 -5.82 7.76 5.79
C LEU A 124 -5.94 6.90 7.06
N ALA A 125 -7.01 6.11 7.17
CA ALA A 125 -7.23 5.20 8.30
C ALA A 125 -6.56 3.84 8.12
N ASN A 126 -5.93 3.57 6.97
CA ASN A 126 -5.34 2.25 6.66
C ASN A 126 -4.02 2.03 7.38
N PRO A 127 -3.97 1.22 8.45
CA PRO A 127 -2.73 1.00 9.20
C PRO A 127 -1.66 0.30 8.36
N LYS A 128 -2.08 -0.55 7.40
CA LYS A 128 -1.18 -1.18 6.45
C LYS A 128 -0.47 -0.12 5.59
N GLY A 129 -1.20 0.88 5.07
CA GLY A 129 -0.65 1.97 4.28
C GLY A 129 0.43 2.73 5.05
N TRP A 130 0.14 3.18 6.26
CA TRP A 130 1.10 3.88 7.12
C TRP A 130 2.34 3.06 7.41
N ALA A 131 2.16 1.80 7.81
CA ALA A 131 3.27 0.92 8.14
C ALA A 131 4.20 0.68 6.95
N PHE A 132 3.64 0.46 5.76
CA PHE A 132 4.41 0.30 4.54
C PHE A 132 5.17 1.55 4.16
N GLN A 133 4.50 2.70 4.19
CA GLN A 133 5.11 3.96 3.78
C GLN A 133 6.26 4.36 4.72
N ILE A 134 6.07 4.23 6.05
CA ILE A 134 7.10 4.54 7.04
C ILE A 134 8.29 3.59 6.93
N SER A 135 8.05 2.30 6.67
CA SER A 135 9.10 1.28 6.65
C SER A 135 9.78 1.15 5.29
N LEU A 136 9.00 1.28 4.20
CA LEU A 136 9.47 0.97 2.86
C LEU A 136 10.06 2.18 2.13
N LEU A 137 9.52 3.40 2.30
CA LEU A 137 9.98 4.56 1.53
C LEU A 137 11.40 5.03 1.86
N PRO A 138 11.81 5.15 3.14
CA PRO A 138 13.10 5.73 3.47
C PRO A 138 14.31 5.04 2.83
N PRO A 139 14.36 3.69 2.73
CA PRO A 139 15.47 2.99 2.09
C PRO A 139 15.62 3.27 0.59
N PHE A 140 14.58 3.80 -0.05
CA PHE A 140 14.59 4.16 -1.48
C PHE A 140 14.93 5.64 -1.74
N ILE A 141 15.28 6.38 -0.69
CA ILE A 141 15.72 7.77 -0.77
C ILE A 141 17.25 7.79 -0.69
N ASN A 142 17.88 8.27 -1.75
CA ASN A 142 19.31 8.51 -1.77
C ASN A 142 19.61 9.84 -1.09
N PRO A 143 20.38 9.88 0.02
CA PRO A 143 20.65 11.11 0.76
C PRO A 143 21.52 12.11 -0.01
N ASP A 144 22.26 11.66 -1.03
CA ASP A 144 23.12 12.50 -1.85
C ASP A 144 22.37 13.25 -2.97
N LEU A 145 21.06 13.00 -3.11
CA LEU A 145 20.20 13.59 -4.14
C LEU A 145 19.10 14.44 -3.53
N GLU A 146 18.55 15.37 -4.30
CA GLU A 146 17.50 16.28 -3.85
C GLU A 146 16.22 15.54 -3.44
N LEU A 147 15.83 15.64 -2.19
CA LEU A 147 14.67 14.99 -1.61
C LEU A 147 13.34 15.34 -2.31
N PRO A 148 13.03 16.60 -2.67
CA PRO A 148 11.74 16.94 -3.28
C PRO A 148 11.49 16.21 -4.60
N ILE A 149 12.53 16.07 -5.43
CA ILE A 149 12.43 15.39 -6.73
C ILE A 149 12.20 13.89 -6.52
N GLN A 150 13.00 13.27 -5.64
CA GLN A 150 12.85 11.84 -5.32
C GLN A 150 11.47 11.55 -4.76
N LEU A 151 11.02 12.34 -3.78
CA LEU A 151 9.71 12.19 -3.15
C LEU A 151 8.59 12.32 -4.17
N THR A 152 8.67 13.31 -5.06
CA THR A 152 7.66 13.49 -6.12
C THR A 152 7.57 12.25 -7.01
N VAL A 153 8.71 11.71 -7.46
CA VAL A 153 8.75 10.53 -8.32
C VAL A 153 8.22 9.29 -7.58
N LEU A 154 8.64 9.06 -6.35
CA LEU A 154 8.16 7.94 -5.54
C LEU A 154 6.65 8.03 -5.30
N VAL A 155 6.13 9.20 -4.93
CA VAL A 155 4.69 9.41 -4.73
C VAL A 155 3.90 9.18 -6.02
N LEU A 156 4.38 9.65 -7.16
CA LEU A 156 3.72 9.39 -8.45
C LEU A 156 3.69 7.89 -8.79
N ILE A 157 4.77 7.16 -8.55
CA ILE A 157 4.81 5.71 -8.75
C ILE A 157 3.81 5.01 -7.83
N ILE A 158 3.73 5.41 -6.57
CA ILE A 158 2.76 4.92 -5.60
C ILE A 158 1.34 5.15 -6.10
N MET A 159 1.01 6.39 -6.45
CA MET A 159 -0.33 6.76 -6.94
C MET A 159 -0.71 5.97 -8.20
N CYS A 160 0.20 5.84 -9.15
CA CYS A 160 -0.03 5.05 -10.36
C CYS A 160 -0.24 3.56 -10.05
N SER A 161 0.59 2.98 -9.19
CA SER A 161 0.49 1.57 -8.81
C SER A 161 -0.82 1.28 -8.09
N GLU A 162 -1.21 2.09 -7.12
CA GLU A 162 -2.49 1.96 -6.40
C GLU A 162 -3.67 2.12 -7.35
N PHE A 163 -3.66 3.13 -8.20
CA PHE A 163 -4.74 3.33 -9.17
C PHE A 163 -4.88 2.14 -10.14
N VAL A 164 -3.77 1.65 -10.70
CA VAL A 164 -3.78 0.49 -11.61
C VAL A 164 -4.31 -0.75 -10.88
N CYS A 165 -3.84 -1.02 -9.67
CA CYS A 165 -4.33 -2.15 -8.87
C CYS A 165 -5.83 -2.03 -8.57
N MET A 166 -6.31 -0.87 -8.14
CA MET A 166 -7.74 -0.65 -7.91
C MET A 166 -8.58 -0.82 -9.18
N MET A 167 -8.07 -0.34 -10.33
CA MET A 167 -8.74 -0.55 -11.62
C MET A 167 -8.84 -2.02 -11.97
N LEU A 168 -7.78 -2.81 -11.76
CA LEU A 168 -7.80 -4.26 -11.96
C LEU A 168 -8.86 -4.93 -11.07
N TYR A 169 -8.94 -4.53 -9.80
CA TYR A 169 -9.93 -5.07 -8.86
C TYR A 169 -11.36 -4.65 -9.21
N ALA A 170 -11.58 -3.40 -9.58
CA ALA A 170 -12.92 -2.90 -9.91
C ALA A 170 -13.45 -3.47 -11.23
N THR A 171 -12.59 -3.58 -12.26
CA THR A 171 -12.98 -4.12 -13.56
C THR A 171 -13.06 -5.65 -13.56
N GLY A 172 -12.10 -6.30 -12.90
CA GLY A 172 -12.01 -7.73 -12.75
C GLY A 172 -12.92 -8.33 -11.67
N GLY A 173 -13.72 -7.51 -10.99
CA GLY A 173 -14.42 -7.85 -9.74
C GLY A 173 -15.09 -9.22 -9.72
N LYS A 174 -15.89 -9.57 -10.74
CA LYS A 174 -16.52 -10.90 -10.82
C LYS A 174 -15.50 -12.04 -11.01
N THR A 175 -14.49 -11.84 -11.84
CA THR A 175 -13.47 -12.85 -12.14
C THR A 175 -12.47 -12.95 -11.00
N ILE A 176 -11.95 -11.82 -10.53
CA ILE A 176 -11.04 -11.75 -9.38
C ILE A 176 -11.75 -12.26 -8.13
N GLY A 177 -13.00 -11.89 -7.92
CA GLY A 177 -13.81 -12.39 -6.82
C GLY A 177 -13.92 -13.91 -6.85
N ARG A 178 -14.19 -14.54 -8.00
CA ARG A 178 -14.21 -16.01 -8.13
C ARG A 178 -12.85 -16.66 -7.87
N VAL A 179 -11.76 -16.02 -8.29
CA VAL A 179 -10.39 -16.51 -8.04
C VAL A 179 -10.05 -16.39 -6.56
N LEU A 180 -10.42 -15.28 -5.93
CA LEU A 180 -10.14 -14.99 -4.53
C LEU A 180 -11.13 -15.67 -3.55
N THR A 181 -12.28 -16.17 -4.01
CA THR A 181 -13.13 -17.03 -3.17
C THR A 181 -12.50 -18.40 -2.91
N LYS A 182 -11.58 -18.85 -3.78
CA LYS A 182 -10.80 -20.04 -3.50
C LYS A 182 -9.70 -19.72 -2.51
N SER A 183 -9.87 -20.18 -1.28
CA SER A 183 -8.92 -19.96 -0.18
C SER A 183 -7.48 -20.29 -0.55
N GLN A 184 -7.23 -21.30 -1.39
CA GLN A 184 -5.90 -21.66 -1.86
C GLN A 184 -5.24 -20.57 -2.72
N ASN A 185 -5.99 -19.84 -3.54
CA ASN A 185 -5.44 -18.77 -4.36
C ASN A 185 -5.06 -17.55 -3.52
N VAL A 186 -5.89 -17.21 -2.56
CA VAL A 186 -5.57 -16.14 -1.58
C VAL A 186 -4.35 -16.53 -0.76
N GLN A 187 -4.25 -17.79 -0.32
CA GLN A 187 -3.08 -18.28 0.39
C GLN A 187 -1.80 -18.18 -0.45
N ARG A 188 -1.85 -18.58 -1.73
CA ARG A 188 -0.69 -18.48 -2.63
C ARG A 188 -0.25 -17.03 -2.80
N LEU A 189 -1.19 -16.14 -3.06
CA LEU A 189 -0.90 -14.71 -3.21
C LEU A 189 -0.29 -14.14 -1.92
N ASN A 190 -0.88 -14.45 -0.76
CA ASN A 190 -0.37 -14.02 0.53
C ASN A 190 1.03 -14.61 0.82
N LYS A 191 1.31 -15.85 0.43
CA LYS A 191 2.65 -16.44 0.58
C LYS A 191 3.68 -15.73 -0.28
N VAL A 192 3.38 -15.44 -1.54
CA VAL A 192 4.29 -14.71 -2.43
C VAL A 192 4.56 -13.30 -1.88
N SER A 193 3.51 -12.56 -1.57
CA SER A 193 3.64 -11.21 -1.02
C SER A 193 4.36 -11.21 0.34
N GLY A 194 4.04 -12.17 1.21
CA GLY A 194 4.72 -12.32 2.50
C GLY A 194 6.21 -12.65 2.36
N THR A 195 6.58 -13.48 1.36
CA THR A 195 8.00 -13.78 1.08
C THR A 195 8.75 -12.51 0.63
N LEU A 196 8.16 -11.74 -0.28
CA LEU A 196 8.77 -10.49 -0.74
C LEU A 196 8.89 -9.47 0.39
N MET A 197 7.85 -9.34 1.22
CA MET A 197 7.91 -8.51 2.42
C MET A 197 9.00 -8.94 3.39
N MET A 198 9.18 -10.25 3.60
CA MET A 198 10.25 -10.76 4.45
C MET A 198 11.62 -10.43 3.89
N MET A 199 11.81 -10.54 2.56
CA MET A 199 13.06 -10.13 1.92
C MET A 199 13.35 -8.64 2.13
N VAL A 200 12.33 -7.79 1.97
CA VAL A 200 12.47 -6.34 2.23
C VAL A 200 12.76 -6.07 3.71
N ALA A 201 12.10 -6.77 4.62
CA ALA A 201 12.35 -6.64 6.06
C ALA A 201 13.80 -7.00 6.43
N ILE A 202 14.32 -8.10 5.88
CA ILE A 202 15.71 -8.52 6.07
C ILE A 202 16.67 -7.49 5.45
N TRP A 203 16.42 -7.05 4.23
CA TRP A 203 17.24 -6.04 3.57
C TRP A 203 17.28 -4.73 4.37
N LEU A 204 16.13 -4.30 4.90
CA LEU A 204 16.03 -3.12 5.74
C LEU A 204 16.78 -3.27 7.07
N ALA A 205 16.72 -4.46 7.67
CA ALA A 205 17.42 -4.73 8.94
C ALA A 205 18.94 -4.81 8.78
N LEU A 206 19.43 -5.36 7.65
CA LEU A 206 20.85 -5.59 7.39
C LEU A 206 21.52 -4.46 6.61
N GLY A 207 20.74 -3.63 5.89
CA GLY A 207 21.25 -2.47 5.14
C GLY A 207 21.79 -1.40 6.10
N ASN A 208 23.03 -1.00 5.88
CA ASN A 208 23.68 0.12 6.59
C ASN A 208 23.17 1.44 6.09
#